data_0cf486503ea5596298a0245950770712
#
_entry.id   0cf486503ea5596298a0245950770712
#
_cell.length_a   1.000
_cell.length_b   1.000
_cell.length_c   1.000
_cell.angle_alpha   90.00
_cell.angle_beta   90.00
_cell.angle_gamma   90.00
#
_symmetry.space_group_name_H-M   'P 1'
#
loop_
_entity.id
_entity.type
_entity.pdbx_description
1 polymer ?
#
loop_
_entity_poly.entity_id
_entity_poly.type
_entity_poly.pdbx_seq_one_letter_code
_entity_poly.pdbx_strand_id
1 'polypeptide(L)'
;MPELSLDGRNALVLGVERPAGRVAAVALAEAGANVAVVTLSKATQAEFAANSTANEFWALGRKGIALTSDGGEQSVREAIAEASVQLGPIRILVYHALAPLPRAAIGGLRSDPAIVVLIDDASTPDEVRALLTWTRELSDAGLRANALVASRAVADAAGPILKEHHAPDSADLAVAVVYLTSDASAAVEGAMIVVG
;
A
#
# COMPACT_ATOMS: atom_id res chain seq x y z
N MET A 1 10.37 -12.97 19.21
CA MET A 1 9.17 -12.29 18.65
C MET A 1 9.39 -12.16 17.16
N PRO A 2 8.37 -12.35 16.31
CA PRO A 2 8.51 -12.08 14.89
C PRO A 2 8.94 -10.62 14.69
N GLU A 3 9.92 -10.41 13.83
CA GLU A 3 10.54 -9.11 13.66
C GLU A 3 9.69 -8.24 12.73
N LEU A 4 9.51 -6.97 13.08
CA LEU A 4 8.87 -5.97 12.22
C LEU A 4 9.84 -5.39 11.19
N SER A 5 11.09 -5.82 11.17
CA SER A 5 12.09 -5.38 10.20
C SER A 5 11.73 -5.81 8.79
N LEU A 6 11.88 -4.89 7.86
CA LEU A 6 11.73 -5.10 6.43
C LEU A 6 13.07 -5.01 5.70
N ASP A 7 14.19 -5.15 6.41
CA ASP A 7 15.53 -5.10 5.82
C ASP A 7 15.67 -6.08 4.65
N GLY A 8 16.21 -5.58 3.54
CA GLY A 8 16.41 -6.35 2.32
C GLY A 8 15.13 -6.66 1.52
N ARG A 9 13.97 -6.15 1.93
CA ARG A 9 12.73 -6.26 1.16
C ARG A 9 12.57 -5.09 0.20
N ASN A 10 11.92 -5.36 -0.92
CA ASN A 10 11.55 -4.34 -1.88
C ASN A 10 10.03 -4.17 -1.86
N ALA A 11 9.60 -2.93 -1.69
CA ALA A 11 8.21 -2.54 -1.62
C ALA A 11 7.83 -1.62 -2.79
N LEU A 12 6.57 -1.68 -3.19
CA LEU A 12 5.95 -0.78 -4.14
C LEU A 12 4.74 -0.13 -3.48
N VAL A 13 4.66 1.18 -3.56
CA VAL A 13 3.50 1.95 -3.10
C VAL A 13 2.87 2.65 -4.29
N LEU A 14 1.64 2.24 -4.64
CA LEU A 14 0.81 2.87 -5.67
C LEU A 14 -0.13 3.90 -5.02
N GLY A 15 -0.15 5.12 -5.54
CA GLY A 15 -0.97 6.22 -5.01
C GLY A 15 -0.26 7.06 -3.94
N VAL A 16 1.05 7.26 -4.10
CA VAL A 16 1.88 8.04 -3.16
C VAL A 16 1.53 9.54 -3.11
N GLU A 17 0.86 10.07 -4.13
CA GLU A 17 0.36 11.44 -4.15
C GLU A 17 -0.73 11.71 -3.11
N ARG A 18 -1.28 10.66 -2.50
CA ARG A 18 -2.29 10.74 -1.44
C ARG A 18 -1.61 10.62 -0.07
N PRO A 19 -2.09 11.37 0.97
CA PRO A 19 -1.41 11.44 2.26
C PRO A 19 -1.12 10.08 2.90
N ALA A 20 -2.10 9.16 2.95
CA ALA A 20 -1.91 7.85 3.54
C ALA A 20 -0.92 6.97 2.76
N GLY A 21 -0.87 7.09 1.43
CA GLY A 21 0.12 6.41 0.59
C GLY A 21 1.54 6.89 0.90
N ARG A 22 1.73 8.20 1.09
CA ARG A 22 3.02 8.76 1.49
C ARG A 22 3.45 8.28 2.88
N VAL A 23 2.55 8.31 3.88
CA VAL A 23 2.84 7.80 5.23
C VAL A 23 3.27 6.33 5.17
N ALA A 24 2.55 5.51 4.42
CA ALA A 24 2.89 4.10 4.24
C ALA A 24 4.30 3.94 3.61
N ALA A 25 4.61 4.71 2.57
CA ALA A 25 5.90 4.64 1.88
C ALA A 25 7.08 4.97 2.82
N VAL A 26 6.95 6.04 3.60
CA VAL A 26 7.97 6.45 4.58
C VAL A 26 8.14 5.39 5.67
N ALA A 27 7.03 4.87 6.23
CA ALA A 27 7.06 3.83 7.25
C ALA A 27 7.76 2.54 6.77
N LEU A 28 7.52 2.11 5.53
CA LEU A 28 8.22 0.97 4.94
C LEU A 28 9.73 1.21 4.83
N ALA A 29 10.15 2.42 4.43
CA ALA A 29 11.55 2.78 4.34
C ALA A 29 12.22 2.84 5.72
N GLU A 30 11.57 3.42 6.71
CA GLU A 30 12.03 3.45 8.11
C GLU A 30 12.18 2.03 8.69
N ALA A 31 11.26 1.12 8.34
CA ALA A 31 11.34 -0.29 8.74
C ALA A 31 12.41 -1.10 7.98
N GLY A 32 13.09 -0.50 6.99
CA GLY A 32 14.24 -1.11 6.32
C GLY A 32 14.04 -1.49 4.86
N ALA A 33 12.86 -1.31 4.28
CA ALA A 33 12.61 -1.67 2.89
C ALA A 33 13.26 -0.67 1.91
N ASN A 34 13.63 -1.15 0.73
CA ASN A 34 13.79 -0.30 -0.45
C ASN A 34 12.40 -0.06 -1.05
N VAL A 35 12.10 1.16 -1.45
CA VAL A 35 10.73 1.53 -1.83
C VAL A 35 10.67 2.17 -3.21
N ALA A 36 9.83 1.61 -4.07
CA ALA A 36 9.37 2.29 -5.27
C ALA A 36 8.04 2.99 -4.95
N VAL A 37 7.93 4.25 -5.26
CA VAL A 37 6.68 5.02 -5.16
C VAL A 37 6.18 5.34 -6.55
N VAL A 38 4.89 5.14 -6.76
CA VAL A 38 4.23 5.33 -8.04
C VAL A 38 3.01 6.23 -7.85
N THR A 39 2.93 7.29 -8.63
CA THR A 39 1.69 8.07 -8.72
C THR A 39 0.67 7.33 -9.59
N LEU A 40 -0.60 7.55 -9.34
CA LEU A 40 -1.70 7.11 -10.21
C LEU A 40 -2.28 8.27 -11.04
N SER A 41 -1.50 9.34 -11.16
CA SER A 41 -1.82 10.54 -11.91
C SER A 41 -0.56 11.10 -12.57
N LYS A 42 -0.70 11.57 -13.81
CA LYS A 42 0.37 12.28 -14.56
C LYS A 42 0.40 13.78 -14.27
N ALA A 43 -0.29 14.26 -13.25
CA ALA A 43 -0.24 15.64 -12.86
C ALA A 43 1.15 16.01 -12.29
N THR A 44 1.69 17.15 -12.67
CA THR A 44 3.01 17.62 -12.19
C THR A 44 3.14 17.62 -10.67
N GLN A 45 2.06 17.95 -9.95
CA GLN A 45 2.05 17.92 -8.50
C GLN A 45 2.20 16.50 -7.95
N ALA A 46 1.58 15.50 -8.58
CA ALA A 46 1.72 14.10 -8.20
C ALA A 46 3.16 13.60 -8.44
N GLU A 47 3.75 13.93 -9.59
CA GLU A 47 5.15 13.61 -9.88
C GLU A 47 6.11 14.26 -8.87
N PHE A 48 5.86 15.52 -8.49
CA PHE A 48 6.64 16.20 -7.46
C PHE A 48 6.53 15.47 -6.11
N ALA A 49 5.34 15.05 -5.71
CA ALA A 49 5.11 14.30 -4.48
C ALA A 49 5.88 12.98 -4.47
N ALA A 50 5.87 12.22 -5.57
CA ALA A 50 6.62 10.98 -5.70
C ALA A 50 8.13 11.21 -5.58
N ASN A 51 8.67 12.17 -6.32
CA ASN A 51 10.09 12.49 -6.29
C ASN A 51 10.54 12.98 -4.91
N SER A 52 9.75 13.86 -4.26
CA SER A 52 10.03 14.33 -2.91
C SER A 52 10.08 13.16 -1.91
N THR A 53 9.11 12.24 -1.98
CA THR A 53 9.05 11.08 -1.09
C THR A 53 10.22 10.12 -1.34
N ALA A 54 10.58 9.85 -2.60
CA ALA A 54 11.73 8.99 -2.92
C ALA A 54 13.06 9.56 -2.40
N ASN A 55 13.21 10.89 -2.40
CA ASN A 55 14.40 11.54 -1.85
C ASN A 55 14.54 11.37 -0.33
N GLU A 56 13.42 11.27 0.41
CA GLU A 56 13.45 11.03 1.85
C GLU A 56 14.06 9.65 2.19
N PHE A 57 13.85 8.64 1.33
CA PHE A 57 14.39 7.30 1.56
C PHE A 57 15.92 7.26 1.52
N TRP A 58 16.54 8.12 0.74
CA TRP A 58 18.01 8.23 0.68
C TRP A 58 18.58 8.75 2.01
N ALA A 59 17.87 9.66 2.68
CA ALA A 59 18.25 10.11 4.01
C ALA A 59 18.17 8.99 5.06
N LEU A 60 17.31 7.99 4.83
CA LEU A 60 17.18 6.79 5.65
C LEU A 60 18.17 5.67 5.25
N GLY A 61 19.04 5.92 4.25
CA GLY A 61 19.99 4.93 3.74
C GLY A 61 19.33 3.81 2.92
N ARG A 62 18.14 4.05 2.36
CA ARG A 62 17.38 3.09 1.53
C ARG A 62 17.38 3.51 0.07
N LYS A 63 17.22 2.53 -0.84
CA LYS A 63 16.99 2.83 -2.24
C LYS A 63 15.55 3.32 -2.40
N GLY A 64 15.41 4.48 -3.03
CA GLY A 64 14.13 5.08 -3.38
C GLY A 64 14.06 5.35 -4.87
N ILE A 65 12.95 4.99 -5.51
CA ILE A 65 12.66 5.36 -6.90
C ILE A 65 11.26 5.93 -7.01
N ALA A 66 11.09 6.92 -7.87
CA ALA A 66 9.81 7.51 -8.19
C ALA A 66 9.42 7.18 -9.62
N LEU A 67 8.21 6.68 -9.81
CA LEU A 67 7.63 6.32 -11.09
C LEU A 67 6.26 6.97 -11.24
N THR A 68 5.80 7.09 -12.47
CA THR A 68 4.50 7.68 -12.81
C THR A 68 3.65 6.69 -13.57
N SER A 69 2.39 6.58 -13.18
CA SER A 69 1.35 5.82 -13.89
C SER A 69 0.13 6.72 -14.08
N ASP A 70 -0.71 6.40 -15.05
CA ASP A 70 -2.03 7.03 -15.21
C ASP A 70 -3.15 6.25 -14.48
N GLY A 71 -2.77 5.22 -13.72
CA GLY A 71 -3.72 4.34 -13.02
C GLY A 71 -4.32 3.24 -13.89
N GLY A 72 -4.07 3.24 -15.20
CA GLY A 72 -4.52 2.20 -16.11
C GLY A 72 -3.75 0.88 -15.91
N GLU A 73 -4.40 -0.25 -16.21
CA GLU A 73 -3.83 -1.59 -16.04
C GLU A 73 -2.43 -1.74 -16.65
N GLN A 74 -2.25 -1.32 -17.89
CA GLN A 74 -0.99 -1.44 -18.60
C GLN A 74 0.10 -0.57 -17.97
N SER A 75 -0.23 0.68 -17.65
CA SER A 75 0.72 1.63 -17.04
C SER A 75 1.15 1.19 -15.63
N VAL A 76 0.25 0.61 -14.84
CA VAL A 76 0.59 0.02 -13.54
C VAL A 76 1.48 -1.21 -13.71
N ARG A 77 1.21 -2.07 -14.68
CA ARG A 77 2.05 -3.24 -14.98
C ARG A 77 3.47 -2.83 -15.38
N GLU A 78 3.61 -1.81 -16.22
CA GLU A 78 4.90 -1.25 -16.61
C GLU A 78 5.66 -0.67 -15.42
N ALA A 79 4.97 0.05 -14.52
CA ALA A 79 5.58 0.58 -13.31
C ALA A 79 6.07 -0.54 -12.36
N ILE A 80 5.32 -1.63 -12.21
CA ILE A 80 5.74 -2.80 -11.43
C ILE A 80 6.97 -3.46 -12.06
N ALA A 81 6.99 -3.61 -13.38
CA ALA A 81 8.13 -4.19 -14.09
C ALA A 81 9.37 -3.33 -13.93
N GLU A 82 9.26 -2.02 -14.11
CA GLU A 82 10.36 -1.07 -13.94
C GLU A 82 10.89 -1.06 -12.49
N ALA A 83 10.00 -1.04 -11.50
CA ALA A 83 10.38 -1.14 -10.10
C ALA A 83 11.16 -2.44 -9.82
N SER A 84 10.72 -3.55 -10.41
CA SER A 84 11.37 -4.85 -10.27
C SER A 84 12.75 -4.90 -10.93
N VAL A 85 12.94 -4.18 -12.03
CA VAL A 85 14.26 -4.04 -12.69
C VAL A 85 15.23 -3.25 -11.81
N GLN A 86 14.76 -2.15 -11.21
CA GLN A 86 15.64 -1.24 -10.47
C GLN A 86 15.92 -1.70 -9.03
N LEU A 87 14.92 -2.27 -8.33
CA LEU A 87 15.06 -2.68 -6.93
C LEU A 87 15.27 -4.19 -6.76
N GLY A 88 14.92 -4.98 -7.77
CA GLY A 88 14.77 -6.43 -7.65
C GLY A 88 13.32 -6.85 -7.34
N PRO A 89 13.07 -8.15 -7.10
CA PRO A 89 11.72 -8.67 -6.93
C PRO A 89 10.91 -7.95 -5.84
N ILE A 90 9.73 -7.46 -6.20
CA ILE A 90 8.83 -6.75 -5.27
C ILE A 90 8.07 -7.79 -4.43
N ARG A 91 8.16 -7.65 -3.11
CA ARG A 91 7.50 -8.52 -2.12
C ARG A 91 6.37 -7.86 -1.37
N ILE A 92 6.30 -6.54 -1.41
CA ILE A 92 5.31 -5.75 -0.68
C ILE A 92 4.64 -4.83 -1.69
N LEU A 93 3.30 -4.85 -1.71
CA LEU A 93 2.48 -3.89 -2.42
C LEU A 93 1.58 -3.16 -1.44
N VAL A 94 1.70 -1.85 -1.39
CA VAL A 94 0.68 -0.99 -0.78
C VAL A 94 -0.07 -0.29 -1.91
N TYR A 95 -1.39 -0.46 -1.93
CA TYR A 95 -2.27 0.11 -2.94
C TYR A 95 -3.22 1.11 -2.33
N HIS A 96 -3.11 2.36 -2.73
CA HIS A 96 -3.93 3.46 -2.25
C HIS A 96 -4.60 4.17 -3.43
N ALA A 97 -5.79 3.74 -3.79
CA ALA A 97 -6.59 4.32 -4.87
C ALA A 97 -8.08 4.17 -4.60
N LEU A 98 -8.92 4.70 -5.50
CA LEU A 98 -10.37 4.71 -5.34
C LEU A 98 -11.07 3.52 -6.02
N ALA A 99 -10.36 2.75 -6.83
CA ALA A 99 -10.94 1.63 -7.57
C ALA A 99 -10.01 0.41 -7.56
N PRO A 100 -10.56 -0.81 -7.58
CA PRO A 100 -9.79 -2.04 -7.73
C PRO A 100 -8.98 -2.05 -9.03
N LEU A 101 -7.82 -2.72 -8.98
CA LEU A 101 -7.04 -3.04 -10.18
C LEU A 101 -7.39 -4.42 -10.71
N PRO A 102 -7.37 -4.64 -12.03
CA PRO A 102 -7.39 -5.98 -12.59
C PRO A 102 -6.23 -6.81 -12.05
N ARG A 103 -6.48 -8.07 -11.68
CA ARG A 103 -5.44 -8.97 -11.15
C ARG A 103 -4.22 -9.07 -12.08
N ALA A 104 -4.43 -8.98 -13.39
CA ALA A 104 -3.36 -8.98 -14.38
C ALA A 104 -2.38 -7.81 -14.20
N ALA A 105 -2.82 -6.67 -13.66
CA ALA A 105 -1.96 -5.52 -13.41
C ALA A 105 -0.88 -5.81 -12.35
N ILE A 106 -1.19 -6.65 -11.36
CA ILE A 106 -0.29 -7.02 -10.26
C ILE A 106 0.45 -8.35 -10.49
N GLY A 107 0.27 -8.99 -11.65
CA GLY A 107 0.89 -10.28 -11.98
C GLY A 107 2.42 -10.28 -12.03
N GLY A 108 3.06 -9.12 -12.07
CA GLY A 108 4.51 -8.96 -12.02
C GLY A 108 5.11 -8.99 -10.62
N LEU A 109 4.30 -9.09 -9.57
CA LEU A 109 4.77 -9.23 -8.20
C LEU A 109 5.34 -10.64 -7.99
N ARG A 110 6.24 -10.77 -7.02
CA ARG A 110 6.79 -12.07 -6.64
C ARG A 110 5.67 -13.03 -6.16
N SER A 111 5.92 -14.34 -6.27
CA SER A 111 5.06 -15.34 -5.61
C SER A 111 5.04 -15.07 -4.11
N ASP A 112 3.86 -14.95 -3.53
CA ASP A 112 3.64 -14.65 -2.11
C ASP A 112 3.96 -13.19 -1.71
N PRO A 113 3.35 -12.18 -2.37
CA PRO A 113 3.47 -10.79 -1.94
C PRO A 113 2.59 -10.51 -0.72
N ALA A 114 3.05 -9.59 0.16
CA ALA A 114 2.18 -8.96 1.14
C ALA A 114 1.48 -7.77 0.46
N ILE A 115 0.17 -7.79 0.38
CA ILE A 115 -0.64 -6.74 -0.22
C ILE A 115 -1.44 -6.03 0.86
N VAL A 116 -1.32 -4.71 0.92
CA VAL A 116 -2.13 -3.85 1.79
C VAL A 116 -2.91 -2.87 0.94
N VAL A 117 -4.23 -2.96 1.00
CA VAL A 117 -5.14 -2.03 0.34
C VAL A 117 -5.50 -0.93 1.33
N LEU A 118 -5.02 0.29 1.10
CA LEU A 118 -5.32 1.46 1.92
C LEU A 118 -6.64 2.09 1.48
N ILE A 119 -7.49 2.37 2.46
CA ILE A 119 -8.78 3.02 2.30
C ILE A 119 -8.83 4.19 3.29
N ASP A 120 -9.17 5.38 2.83
CA ASP A 120 -9.21 6.60 3.63
C ASP A 120 -10.51 7.40 3.42
N ASP A 121 -10.63 8.54 4.11
CA ASP A 121 -11.80 9.43 4.08
C ASP A 121 -12.12 10.02 2.69
N ALA A 122 -11.20 9.93 1.73
CA ALA A 122 -11.48 10.36 0.37
C ALA A 122 -12.28 9.32 -0.43
N SER A 123 -12.46 8.09 0.10
CA SER A 123 -13.20 7.02 -0.54
C SER A 123 -14.71 7.14 -0.26
N THR A 124 -15.52 7.04 -1.30
CA THR A 124 -16.97 6.91 -1.16
C THR A 124 -17.38 5.53 -0.64
N PRO A 125 -18.60 5.36 -0.06
CA PRO A 125 -19.06 4.04 0.41
C PRO A 125 -19.01 2.94 -0.67
N ASP A 126 -19.25 3.28 -1.93
CA ASP A 126 -19.22 2.31 -3.04
C ASP A 126 -17.77 1.91 -3.38
N GLU A 127 -16.83 2.86 -3.37
CA GLU A 127 -15.40 2.59 -3.55
C GLU A 127 -14.85 1.75 -2.40
N VAL A 128 -15.21 2.06 -1.15
CA VAL A 128 -14.84 1.24 0.02
C VAL A 128 -15.31 -0.20 -0.18
N ARG A 129 -16.57 -0.39 -0.55
CA ARG A 129 -17.15 -1.72 -0.77
C ARG A 129 -16.44 -2.47 -1.89
N ALA A 130 -16.13 -1.79 -2.99
CA ALA A 130 -15.40 -2.36 -4.12
C ALA A 130 -13.98 -2.79 -3.72
N LEU A 131 -13.25 -1.95 -2.99
CA LEU A 131 -11.88 -2.25 -2.52
C LEU A 131 -11.85 -3.39 -1.50
N LEU A 132 -12.81 -3.46 -0.58
CA LEU A 132 -12.93 -4.57 0.38
C LEU A 132 -13.26 -5.89 -0.34
N THR A 133 -14.16 -5.85 -1.32
CA THR A 133 -14.48 -7.02 -2.14
C THR A 133 -13.24 -7.50 -2.90
N TRP A 134 -12.53 -6.60 -3.53
CA TRP A 134 -11.28 -6.91 -4.24
C TRP A 134 -10.21 -7.49 -3.32
N THR A 135 -10.04 -6.93 -2.12
CA THR A 135 -9.10 -7.48 -1.13
C THR A 135 -9.42 -8.94 -0.80
N ARG A 136 -10.70 -9.25 -0.63
CA ARG A 136 -11.16 -10.62 -0.38
C ARG A 136 -10.90 -11.54 -1.58
N GLU A 137 -11.20 -11.09 -2.80
CA GLU A 137 -10.92 -11.83 -4.02
C GLU A 137 -9.44 -12.16 -4.19
N LEU A 138 -8.54 -11.23 -3.82
CA LEU A 138 -7.11 -11.48 -3.81
C LEU A 138 -6.72 -12.55 -2.78
N SER A 139 -7.28 -12.49 -1.58
CA SER A 139 -7.05 -13.48 -0.53
C SER A 139 -7.60 -14.86 -0.92
N ASP A 140 -8.81 -14.94 -1.44
CA ASP A 140 -9.42 -16.20 -1.93
C ASP A 140 -8.60 -16.81 -3.08
N ALA A 141 -7.84 -15.99 -3.80
CA ALA A 141 -6.91 -16.43 -4.83
C ALA A 141 -5.51 -16.82 -4.31
N GLY A 142 -5.34 -16.91 -2.98
CA GLY A 142 -4.10 -17.33 -2.32
C GLY A 142 -3.03 -16.25 -2.22
N LEU A 143 -3.41 -14.96 -2.32
CA LEU A 143 -2.50 -13.84 -2.07
C LEU A 143 -2.71 -13.32 -0.64
N ARG A 144 -1.65 -13.04 0.09
CA ARG A 144 -1.73 -12.42 1.42
C ARG A 144 -2.15 -10.95 1.29
N ALA A 145 -3.45 -10.70 1.14
CA ALA A 145 -4.03 -9.39 0.94
C ALA A 145 -4.90 -9.00 2.15
N ASN A 146 -4.70 -7.76 2.64
CA ASN A 146 -5.45 -7.20 3.75
C ASN A 146 -5.86 -5.76 3.42
N ALA A 147 -7.03 -5.34 3.92
CA ALA A 147 -7.48 -3.96 3.86
C ALA A 147 -7.11 -3.23 5.15
N LEU A 148 -6.56 -2.03 5.02
CA LEU A 148 -6.28 -1.13 6.12
C LEU A 148 -7.09 0.15 5.94
N VAL A 149 -8.06 0.34 6.82
CA VAL A 149 -8.97 1.48 6.80
C VAL A 149 -8.44 2.54 7.76
N ALA A 150 -8.06 3.68 7.22
CA ALA A 150 -7.41 4.79 7.93
C ALA A 150 -8.39 5.91 8.29
N SER A 151 -9.64 5.57 8.63
CA SER A 151 -10.63 6.54 9.06
C SER A 151 -11.84 5.86 9.67
N ARG A 152 -12.36 6.48 10.73
CA ARG A 152 -13.58 6.02 11.40
C ARG A 152 -14.82 6.18 10.51
N ALA A 153 -14.93 7.28 9.78
CA ALA A 153 -16.07 7.53 8.90
C ALA A 153 -16.18 6.48 7.79
N VAL A 154 -15.05 6.07 7.25
CA VAL A 154 -14.97 5.00 6.24
C VAL A 154 -15.26 3.64 6.85
N ALA A 155 -14.77 3.36 8.05
CA ALA A 155 -15.07 2.11 8.77
C ALA A 155 -16.57 1.95 9.05
N ASP A 156 -17.24 3.03 9.47
CA ASP A 156 -18.68 3.03 9.73
C ASP A 156 -19.50 2.80 8.45
N ALA A 157 -19.04 3.31 7.31
CA ALA A 157 -19.67 3.09 6.01
C ALA A 157 -19.50 1.66 5.49
N ALA A 158 -18.46 0.96 5.91
CA ALA A 158 -18.20 -0.45 5.55
C ALA A 158 -19.10 -1.47 6.29
N GLY A 159 -19.84 -1.02 7.32
CA GLY A 159 -20.77 -1.85 8.11
C GLY A 159 -20.30 -2.16 9.54
N PRO A 160 -21.06 -2.92 10.33
CA PRO A 160 -20.92 -2.99 11.80
C PRO A 160 -19.73 -3.85 12.27
N ILE A 161 -18.53 -3.62 11.78
CA ILE A 161 -17.42 -4.53 12.05
C ILE A 161 -16.60 -4.15 13.28
N LEU A 162 -16.56 -2.90 13.73
CA LEU A 162 -15.86 -2.56 14.99
C LEU A 162 -16.42 -1.30 15.63
N LYS A 163 -16.85 -1.42 16.86
CA LYS A 163 -17.16 -0.30 17.75
C LYS A 163 -15.88 0.11 18.48
N GLU A 164 -15.67 1.41 18.54
CA GLU A 164 -14.69 2.13 19.37
C GLU A 164 -13.26 2.15 18.85
N HIS A 165 -12.91 3.22 18.11
CA HIS A 165 -11.51 3.69 18.06
C HIS A 165 -11.42 5.18 17.71
N HIS A 166 -10.31 5.82 18.13
CA HIS A 166 -10.00 7.24 17.99
C HIS A 166 -9.62 7.60 16.54
N ALA A 167 -9.60 8.89 16.21
CA ALA A 167 -9.18 9.36 14.88
C ALA A 167 -7.75 8.89 14.54
N PRO A 168 -7.50 8.45 13.26
CA PRO A 168 -6.22 7.87 12.91
C PRO A 168 -5.08 8.87 13.09
N ASP A 169 -4.11 8.52 13.89
CA ASP A 169 -2.80 9.15 13.87
C ASP A 169 -1.99 8.54 12.70
N SER A 170 -1.17 9.36 12.05
CA SER A 170 -0.23 8.89 11.03
C SER A 170 0.72 7.80 11.57
N ALA A 171 1.01 7.83 12.88
CA ALA A 171 1.80 6.83 13.57
C ALA A 171 1.12 5.46 13.60
N ASP A 172 -0.20 5.42 13.86
CA ASP A 172 -0.97 4.17 13.90
C ASP A 172 -1.05 3.51 12.52
N LEU A 173 -1.26 4.33 11.48
CA LEU A 173 -1.22 3.87 10.09
C LEU A 173 0.15 3.29 9.74
N ALA A 174 1.23 3.98 10.09
CA ALA A 174 2.60 3.54 9.83
C ALA A 174 2.89 2.17 10.48
N VAL A 175 2.55 2.02 11.77
CA VAL A 175 2.73 0.76 12.50
C VAL A 175 1.91 -0.37 11.88
N ALA A 176 0.65 -0.12 11.53
CA ALA A 176 -0.22 -1.13 10.95
C ALA A 176 0.27 -1.59 9.55
N VAL A 177 0.73 -0.67 8.71
CA VAL A 177 1.32 -1.00 7.40
C VAL A 177 2.57 -1.88 7.58
N VAL A 178 3.49 -1.50 8.45
CA VAL A 178 4.71 -2.27 8.70
C VAL A 178 4.37 -3.66 9.25
N TYR A 179 3.43 -3.75 10.20
CA TYR A 179 2.97 -5.03 10.74
C TYR A 179 2.41 -5.93 9.62
N LEU A 180 1.44 -5.44 8.83
CA LEU A 180 0.78 -6.21 7.79
C LEU A 180 1.71 -6.64 6.64
N THR A 181 2.82 -5.96 6.47
CA THR A 181 3.81 -6.27 5.41
C THR A 181 5.00 -7.09 5.91
N SER A 182 5.14 -7.25 7.23
CA SER A 182 6.19 -8.04 7.87
C SER A 182 5.83 -9.53 7.99
N ASP A 183 6.80 -10.35 8.45
CA ASP A 183 6.56 -11.76 8.76
C ASP A 183 5.73 -11.94 10.04
N ALA A 184 5.63 -10.91 10.88
CA ALA A 184 4.81 -10.93 12.08
C ALA A 184 3.32 -11.17 11.79
N SER A 185 2.85 -10.78 10.59
CA SER A 185 1.48 -10.95 10.13
C SER A 185 1.30 -12.08 9.10
N ALA A 186 2.24 -13.02 9.01
CA ALA A 186 2.20 -14.09 7.99
C ALA A 186 0.90 -14.90 7.98
N ALA A 187 0.23 -15.01 9.13
CA ALA A 187 -1.06 -15.72 9.27
C ALA A 187 -2.28 -14.80 9.13
N VAL A 188 -2.08 -13.50 8.82
CA VAL A 188 -3.18 -12.54 8.65
C VAL A 188 -3.44 -12.32 7.17
N GLU A 189 -4.58 -12.81 6.69
CA GLU A 189 -5.01 -12.67 5.30
C GLU A 189 -6.53 -12.44 5.23
N GLY A 190 -6.98 -11.71 4.23
CA GLY A 190 -8.39 -11.38 4.03
C GLY A 190 -8.99 -10.51 5.12
N ALA A 191 -8.16 -9.93 5.99
CA ALA A 191 -8.61 -9.12 7.11
C ALA A 191 -8.87 -7.68 6.68
N MET A 192 -9.86 -7.05 7.36
CA MET A 192 -10.03 -5.61 7.39
C MET A 192 -9.58 -5.12 8.76
N ILE A 193 -8.59 -4.25 8.77
CA ILE A 193 -8.08 -3.62 10.00
C ILE A 193 -8.40 -2.14 9.94
N VAL A 194 -8.97 -1.63 11.02
CA VAL A 194 -9.27 -0.20 11.15
C VAL A 194 -8.27 0.42 12.11
N VAL A 195 -7.62 1.47 11.67
CA VAL A 195 -6.73 2.30 12.49
C VAL A 195 -7.37 3.67 12.71
N GLY A 196 -7.41 4.09 13.95
CA GLY A 196 -8.01 5.34 14.34
C GLY A 196 -8.07 5.53 15.84
#